data_a319b7c8e9ac27d45850ba36e13649f7
#
_entry.id   a319b7c8e9ac27d45850ba36e13649f7
#
_cell.length_a   1.000
_cell.length_b   1.000
_cell.length_c   1.000
_cell.angle_alpha   90.00
_cell.angle_beta   90.00
_cell.angle_gamma   90.00
#
_symmetry.space_group_name_H-M   'P 1'
#
loop_
_entity.id
_entity.type
_entity.pdbx_description
1 polymer ?
#
loop_
_entity_poly.entity_id
_entity_poly.type
_entity_poly.pdbx_seq_one_letter_code
_entity_poly.pdbx_strand_id
1 'polypeptide(L)'
;MAFHSSQCCRLICRTHAAKALRIVRVPAGDKLLQRGYSVTKEENQPYSEVTEAKAQPVQEVVVAHGHRRVLKDVLPFSEFLTDAFGRRHSYLRISLTEKCNLRCQYCMPEEGVKLTPRSQLLTTEEVLTLARLFVHEGVEKIRLTGGEPLIRPDVLHIIAEMRKLEGLKTIAITTNGINLARVLPGLKKAGVDLLNISLDSLVPAKFEFIVRRKGFHKVIEGIDKAVEMGYNPVKVNCVVMRGLNEDELLDFVALTEKKPLDVRFIEYMPFDGNKWNFKKMVSYAEMLDHIKQQWPNLEPLPGDETGTAKAFRVPGFKGQLGFITSMSDNFCGSCNRLRITADGNLKVCLFGNSEVSLRDFLRSGASDEELLQIIGAAVGRKKKQHAGIRLTKQNQTLFFNSIFPFFSVSLFDVKSLLLSFSFLPFPLQLQ
;
A
#
# COMPACT_ATOMS: atom_id res chain seq x y z
N MET A 1 9.55 -37.30 53.77
CA MET A 1 11.02 -37.17 53.86
C MET A 1 11.37 -36.00 52.93
N ALA A 2 11.44 -34.72 53.38
CA ALA A 2 12.52 -34.12 54.16
C ALA A 2 13.86 -34.26 53.41
N PHE A 3 14.55 -33.25 53.00
CA PHE A 3 15.19 -32.11 53.59
C PHE A 3 15.94 -31.34 52.50
N HIS A 4 15.95 -30.06 52.50
CA HIS A 4 16.86 -28.96 52.90
C HIS A 4 17.72 -28.47 51.75
N SER A 5 17.65 -27.20 51.41
CA SER A 5 18.10 -25.89 51.94
C SER A 5 19.55 -25.55 51.56
N SER A 6 19.70 -24.30 51.04
CA SER A 6 20.74 -23.33 51.42
C SER A 6 20.87 -22.30 50.31
N GLN A 7 20.49 -21.07 50.42
CA GLN A 7 20.97 -19.87 51.09
C GLN A 7 22.41 -19.42 50.67
N CYS A 8 22.43 -18.10 50.44
CA CYS A 8 23.58 -17.13 50.40
C CYS A 8 24.15 -16.87 49.02
N CYS A 9 24.31 -15.64 48.54
CA CYS A 9 24.80 -14.43 49.20
C CYS A 9 24.37 -13.16 48.44
N ARG A 10 24.06 -12.14 49.19
CA ARG A 10 23.97 -10.71 48.75
C ARG A 10 25.37 -10.20 48.49
N LEU A 11 25.53 -9.34 47.48
CA LEU A 11 26.44 -8.19 47.59
C LEU A 11 25.96 -7.03 46.76
N ILE A 12 25.88 -5.92 47.43
CA ILE A 12 25.53 -4.56 47.06
C ILE A 12 26.72 -3.97 46.28
N CYS A 13 26.48 -3.26 45.20
CA CYS A 13 27.30 -2.08 44.89
C CYS A 13 26.45 -1.05 44.10
N ARG A 14 26.18 0.06 44.81
CA ARG A 14 25.75 1.33 44.25
C ARG A 14 26.94 2.00 43.58
N THR A 15 26.80 2.53 42.39
CA THR A 15 27.49 3.77 42.01
C THR A 15 26.61 4.56 41.02
N HIS A 16 26.29 5.75 41.44
CA HIS A 16 25.79 6.85 40.62
C HIS A 16 26.85 7.27 39.60
N ALA A 17 26.39 7.54 38.36
CA ALA A 17 27.08 8.49 37.50
C ALA A 17 26.08 9.16 36.57
N ALA A 18 25.71 10.36 36.95
CA ALA A 18 25.11 11.35 36.06
C ALA A 18 26.13 11.67 34.96
N LYS A 19 25.70 11.64 33.68
CA LYS A 19 26.47 12.23 32.58
C LYS A 19 25.64 13.33 31.91
N ALA A 20 26.23 14.52 32.09
CA ALA A 20 25.84 15.81 31.63
C ALA A 20 25.66 15.87 30.09
N LEU A 21 24.65 16.66 29.66
CA LEU A 21 24.56 17.21 28.31
C LEU A 21 25.82 18.03 27.99
N ARG A 22 26.50 17.68 26.92
CA ARG A 22 27.48 18.55 26.27
C ARG A 22 26.79 19.29 25.11
N ILE A 23 26.54 20.56 25.36
CA ILE A 23 26.23 21.55 24.32
C ILE A 23 27.56 21.83 23.59
N VAL A 24 27.65 21.46 22.33
CA VAL A 24 28.75 21.89 21.45
C VAL A 24 28.35 23.21 20.81
N ARG A 25 28.94 24.32 21.29
CA ARG A 25 28.98 25.62 20.61
C ARG A 25 29.96 25.54 19.47
N VAL A 26 29.50 25.90 18.26
CA VAL A 26 30.35 26.13 17.09
C VAL A 26 30.74 27.60 17.09
N PRO A 27 32.02 27.97 17.00
CA PRO A 27 32.43 29.37 16.89
C PRO A 27 32.28 29.86 15.44
N ALA A 28 31.83 31.10 15.32
CA ALA A 28 31.87 31.88 14.10
C ALA A 28 33.32 32.30 13.80
N GLY A 29 33.70 32.27 12.51
CA GLY A 29 35.00 32.74 12.07
C GLY A 29 35.10 32.72 10.56
N ASP A 30 35.12 33.93 10.00
CA ASP A 30 35.34 34.30 8.60
C ASP A 30 36.49 33.59 7.87
N LYS A 31 36.29 33.32 6.56
CA LYS A 31 37.17 33.90 5.52
C LYS A 31 36.68 33.56 4.10
N LEU A 32 36.46 34.61 3.33
CA LEU A 32 36.31 34.65 1.89
C LEU A 32 37.41 33.87 1.14
N LEU A 33 37.01 33.15 0.09
CA LEU A 33 37.84 32.89 -1.07
C LEU A 33 37.01 33.07 -2.34
N GLN A 34 37.25 34.22 -2.97
CA GLN A 34 36.82 34.54 -4.32
C GLN A 34 37.50 33.59 -5.32
N ARG A 35 36.75 32.99 -6.20
CA ARG A 35 37.23 32.55 -7.52
C ARG A 35 36.39 33.23 -8.59
N GLY A 36 37.07 34.14 -9.30
CA GLY A 36 36.52 34.88 -10.42
C GLY A 36 36.32 34.00 -11.66
N TYR A 37 35.26 34.29 -12.37
CA TYR A 37 35.11 33.94 -13.78
C TYR A 37 35.03 35.23 -14.58
N SER A 38 35.89 35.32 -15.59
CA SER A 38 36.04 36.44 -16.51
C SER A 38 34.81 36.59 -17.38
N VAL A 39 34.31 37.83 -17.43
CA VAL A 39 33.30 38.31 -18.37
C VAL A 39 34.03 38.88 -19.58
N THR A 40 33.78 38.30 -20.75
CA THR A 40 34.10 38.93 -22.02
C THR A 40 32.98 39.89 -22.38
N LYS A 41 33.38 41.16 -22.62
CA LYS A 41 32.54 42.24 -23.14
C LYS A 41 32.24 41.97 -24.61
N GLU A 42 30.98 42.10 -25.01
CA GLU A 42 30.61 42.45 -26.38
C GLU A 42 29.67 43.65 -26.36
N GLU A 43 29.84 44.48 -27.42
CA GLU A 43 29.51 45.88 -27.52
C GLU A 43 28.04 46.22 -27.74
N ASN A 44 27.70 47.46 -27.36
CA ASN A 44 26.45 48.18 -27.53
C ASN A 44 25.99 48.31 -29.01
N GLN A 45 24.67 48.13 -29.22
CA GLN A 45 23.92 48.90 -30.20
C GLN A 45 22.53 49.30 -29.65
N PRO A 46 21.95 50.41 -30.14
CA PRO A 46 21.06 51.26 -29.36
C PRO A 46 19.57 50.88 -29.45
N TYR A 47 18.87 51.22 -28.38
CA TYR A 47 17.43 51.18 -28.23
C TYR A 47 16.67 51.97 -29.30
N SER A 48 15.68 51.33 -29.95
CA SER A 48 14.57 52.00 -30.62
C SER A 48 13.33 52.00 -29.72
N GLU A 49 12.70 53.17 -29.67
CA GLU A 49 11.52 53.53 -28.88
C GLU A 49 10.39 52.52 -28.99
N VAL A 50 9.85 52.05 -27.83
CA VAL A 50 8.59 51.32 -27.76
C VAL A 50 7.48 52.31 -27.42
N THR A 51 6.62 52.54 -28.41
CA THR A 51 5.39 53.33 -28.29
C THR A 51 4.42 52.71 -27.27
N GLU A 52 3.90 53.54 -26.37
CA GLU A 52 2.82 53.23 -25.44
C GLU A 52 1.56 52.76 -26.19
N ALA A 53 1.15 51.52 -25.93
CA ALA A 53 -0.15 50.98 -26.33
C ALA A 53 -1.21 51.34 -25.28
N LYS A 54 -2.13 52.21 -25.69
CA LYS A 54 -3.33 52.57 -24.91
C LYS A 54 -4.18 51.36 -24.59
N ALA A 55 -4.51 51.19 -23.29
CA ALA A 55 -5.50 50.23 -22.81
C ALA A 55 -6.88 50.50 -23.41
N GLN A 56 -7.47 49.52 -24.09
CA GLN A 56 -8.86 49.53 -24.52
C GLN A 56 -9.76 49.03 -23.41
N PRO A 57 -10.97 49.58 -23.25
CA PRO A 57 -11.89 49.18 -22.19
C PRO A 57 -12.48 47.78 -22.46
N VAL A 58 -12.48 46.97 -21.43
CA VAL A 58 -13.11 45.63 -21.41
C VAL A 58 -14.62 45.79 -21.66
N GLN A 59 -15.13 45.22 -22.77
CA GLN A 59 -16.55 45.12 -23.04
C GLN A 59 -17.19 44.11 -22.05
N GLU A 60 -18.18 44.60 -21.29
CA GLU A 60 -19.09 43.77 -20.51
C GLU A 60 -19.83 42.80 -21.42
N VAL A 61 -19.56 41.51 -21.29
CA VAL A 61 -20.34 40.46 -21.92
C VAL A 61 -21.55 40.19 -21.03
N VAL A 62 -22.71 40.70 -21.40
CA VAL A 62 -24.02 40.33 -20.81
C VAL A 62 -24.29 38.87 -21.12
N VAL A 63 -24.08 37.98 -20.13
CA VAL A 63 -24.46 36.56 -20.23
C VAL A 63 -25.93 36.43 -19.84
N ALA A 64 -26.74 35.99 -20.81
CA ALA A 64 -28.15 35.70 -20.67
C ALA A 64 -28.42 34.66 -19.57
N HIS A 65 -29.52 34.89 -18.84
CA HIS A 65 -30.02 34.01 -17.78
C HIS A 65 -30.27 32.58 -18.29
N GLY A 66 -29.45 31.64 -17.80
CA GLY A 66 -29.64 30.21 -18.00
C GLY A 66 -28.92 29.43 -16.92
N HIS A 67 -29.69 28.90 -15.96
CA HIS A 67 -29.33 27.85 -14.98
C HIS A 67 -27.97 28.04 -14.28
N ARG A 68 -28.00 28.73 -13.17
CA ARG A 68 -26.92 28.73 -12.14
C ARG A 68 -26.67 27.31 -11.65
N ARG A 69 -25.81 26.54 -12.34
CA ARG A 69 -25.14 25.43 -11.72
C ARG A 69 -24.25 26.06 -10.65
N VAL A 70 -24.62 25.86 -9.39
CA VAL A 70 -23.74 26.11 -8.25
C VAL A 70 -22.52 25.23 -8.48
N LEU A 71 -21.44 25.78 -9.00
CA LEU A 71 -20.13 25.20 -8.88
C LEU A 71 -19.89 25.13 -7.37
N LYS A 72 -20.07 23.94 -6.77
CA LYS A 72 -19.55 23.66 -5.45
C LYS A 72 -18.07 24.01 -5.54
N ASP A 73 -17.62 24.94 -4.76
CA ASP A 73 -16.21 25.28 -4.60
C ASP A 73 -15.49 23.99 -4.23
N VAL A 74 -14.88 23.38 -5.25
CA VAL A 74 -13.99 22.22 -5.03
C VAL A 74 -12.75 22.83 -4.43
N LEU A 75 -12.60 22.73 -3.11
CA LEU A 75 -11.37 23.10 -2.42
C LEU A 75 -10.20 22.45 -3.14
N PRO A 76 -9.12 23.21 -3.45
CA PRO A 76 -7.95 22.63 -4.10
C PRO A 76 -7.39 21.52 -3.20
N PHE A 77 -6.97 20.41 -3.82
CA PHE A 77 -6.36 19.30 -3.08
C PHE A 77 -5.07 19.79 -2.39
N SER A 78 -4.93 19.44 -1.12
CA SER A 78 -3.84 19.92 -0.26
C SER A 78 -2.45 19.63 -0.82
N GLU A 79 -1.56 20.62 -0.78
CA GLU A 79 -0.15 20.46 -1.14
C GLU A 79 0.58 19.54 -0.15
N PHE A 80 0.17 19.48 1.12
CA PHE A 80 0.74 18.58 2.13
C PHE A 80 0.57 17.09 1.77
N LEU A 81 -0.45 16.75 1.00
CA LEU A 81 -0.70 15.39 0.54
C LEU A 81 -0.26 15.14 -0.92
N THR A 82 0.48 16.07 -1.51
CA THR A 82 1.05 15.94 -2.85
C THR A 82 2.55 15.71 -2.75
N ASP A 83 3.07 14.65 -3.38
CA ASP A 83 4.50 14.34 -3.32
C ASP A 83 5.30 15.03 -4.45
N ALA A 84 6.64 14.92 -4.40
CA ALA A 84 7.55 15.51 -5.37
C ALA A 84 7.35 15.04 -6.83
N PHE A 85 6.49 14.03 -7.07
CA PHE A 85 6.15 13.51 -8.40
C PHE A 85 4.74 13.92 -8.83
N GLY A 86 4.07 14.82 -8.10
CA GLY A 86 2.72 15.28 -8.35
C GLY A 86 1.62 14.27 -8.01
N ARG A 87 1.93 13.17 -7.28
CA ARG A 87 0.92 12.19 -6.87
C ARG A 87 0.13 12.71 -5.68
N ARG A 88 -1.19 12.81 -5.84
CA ARG A 88 -2.13 13.21 -4.80
C ARG A 88 -2.52 12.01 -3.94
N HIS A 89 -2.30 12.09 -2.63
CA HIS A 89 -2.50 10.98 -1.71
C HIS A 89 -3.92 11.02 -1.09
N SER A 90 -4.92 10.68 -1.88
CA SER A 90 -6.34 10.67 -1.50
C SER A 90 -6.80 9.39 -0.76
N TYR A 91 -5.89 8.45 -0.52
CA TYR A 91 -6.21 7.16 0.09
C TYR A 91 -5.36 6.89 1.34
N LEU A 92 -5.98 6.90 2.51
CA LEU A 92 -5.35 6.59 3.79
C LEU A 92 -5.66 5.16 4.24
N ARG A 93 -4.66 4.45 4.74
CA ARG A 93 -4.83 3.15 5.41
C ARG A 93 -4.46 3.31 6.88
N ILE A 94 -5.36 2.93 7.78
CA ILE A 94 -5.14 3.02 9.23
C ILE A 94 -5.12 1.61 9.81
N SER A 95 -4.04 1.26 10.48
CA SER A 95 -3.93 0.03 11.27
C SER A 95 -4.56 0.27 12.64
N LEU A 96 -5.67 -0.41 12.94
CA LEU A 96 -6.40 -0.23 14.19
C LEU A 96 -5.78 -0.99 15.37
N THR A 97 -5.01 -2.04 15.07
CA THR A 97 -4.40 -2.91 16.08
C THR A 97 -3.27 -3.74 15.47
N GLU A 98 -2.31 -4.13 16.28
CA GLU A 98 -1.27 -5.10 15.90
C GLU A 98 -1.74 -6.55 16.14
N LYS A 99 -2.76 -6.73 16.99
CA LYS A 99 -3.27 -8.07 17.34
C LYS A 99 -3.94 -8.71 16.13
N CYS A 100 -3.70 -10.02 15.95
CA CYS A 100 -4.38 -10.85 14.97
C CYS A 100 -4.75 -12.19 15.64
N ASN A 101 -5.89 -12.75 15.24
CA ASN A 101 -6.34 -14.06 15.68
C ASN A 101 -5.86 -15.20 14.77
N LEU A 102 -5.12 -14.90 13.70
CA LEU A 102 -4.44 -15.85 12.83
C LEU A 102 -2.92 -15.74 12.97
N ARG A 103 -2.18 -16.74 12.42
CA ARG A 103 -0.70 -16.80 12.40
C ARG A 103 -0.24 -17.22 11.01
N CYS A 104 -0.65 -16.45 9.98
CA CYS A 104 -0.34 -16.76 8.59
C CYS A 104 1.18 -16.87 8.39
N GLN A 105 1.63 -17.95 7.74
CA GLN A 105 3.05 -18.29 7.58
C GLN A 105 3.88 -17.20 6.88
N TYR A 106 3.24 -16.43 6.00
CA TYR A 106 3.89 -15.36 5.25
C TYR A 106 3.81 -13.99 5.94
N CYS A 107 3.07 -13.87 7.04
CA CYS A 107 2.78 -12.58 7.67
C CYS A 107 3.27 -12.50 9.12
N MET A 108 3.13 -13.58 9.90
CA MET A 108 3.35 -13.55 11.34
C MET A 108 4.00 -14.84 11.81
N PRO A 109 5.06 -14.78 12.66
CA PRO A 109 5.62 -15.94 13.33
C PRO A 109 4.55 -16.74 14.09
N GLU A 110 4.81 -18.03 14.34
CA GLU A 110 3.84 -18.92 15.02
C GLU A 110 3.55 -18.49 16.44
N GLU A 111 4.58 -18.05 17.14
CA GLU A 111 4.54 -17.47 18.49
C GLU A 111 3.87 -16.08 18.52
N GLY A 112 3.74 -15.44 17.37
CA GLY A 112 3.28 -14.06 17.22
C GLY A 112 4.41 -13.05 17.24
N VAL A 113 4.06 -11.76 17.34
CA VAL A 113 5.01 -10.65 17.45
C VAL A 113 4.92 -10.03 18.84
N LYS A 114 6.02 -9.44 19.31
CA LYS A 114 6.01 -8.61 20.51
C LYS A 114 5.09 -7.41 20.26
N LEU A 115 3.99 -7.36 20.99
CA LEU A 115 3.01 -6.27 20.86
C LEU A 115 3.52 -5.01 21.52
N THR A 116 3.24 -3.88 20.90
CA THR A 116 3.46 -2.54 21.48
C THR A 116 2.61 -2.37 22.76
N PRO A 117 3.17 -1.80 23.83
CA PRO A 117 2.41 -1.50 25.04
C PRO A 117 1.16 -0.68 24.72
N ARG A 118 0.05 -0.99 25.41
CA ARG A 118 -1.24 -0.31 25.15
C ARG A 118 -1.15 1.21 25.23
N SER A 119 -0.32 1.74 26.12
CA SER A 119 -0.07 3.18 26.27
C SER A 119 0.59 3.84 25.06
N GLN A 120 1.22 3.05 24.20
CA GLN A 120 1.87 3.51 22.98
C GLN A 120 1.03 3.24 21.71
N LEU A 121 -0.15 2.63 21.83
CA LEU A 121 -1.10 2.49 20.73
C LEU A 121 -2.00 3.73 20.65
N LEU A 122 -2.52 4.00 19.45
CA LEU A 122 -3.50 5.06 19.23
C LEU A 122 -4.82 4.77 19.96
N THR A 123 -5.32 5.75 20.69
CA THR A 123 -6.69 5.75 21.23
C THR A 123 -7.72 5.93 20.13
N THR A 124 -9.00 5.79 20.46
CA THR A 124 -10.10 6.04 19.53
C THR A 124 -10.10 7.49 19.07
N GLU A 125 -9.96 8.41 20.01
CA GLU A 125 -9.94 9.86 19.79
C GLU A 125 -8.76 10.24 18.89
N GLU A 126 -7.56 9.72 19.14
CA GLU A 126 -6.37 9.97 18.31
C GLU A 126 -6.56 9.44 16.88
N VAL A 127 -7.16 8.26 16.72
CA VAL A 127 -7.50 7.71 15.38
C VAL A 127 -8.48 8.62 14.65
N LEU A 128 -9.52 9.11 15.33
CA LEU A 128 -10.54 10.01 14.75
C LEU A 128 -9.97 11.39 14.44
N THR A 129 -9.11 11.94 15.30
CA THR A 129 -8.42 13.22 15.06
C THR A 129 -7.56 13.15 13.81
N LEU A 130 -6.73 12.09 13.67
CA LEU A 130 -5.92 11.89 12.47
C LEU A 130 -6.79 11.68 11.23
N ALA A 131 -7.87 10.88 11.33
CA ALA A 131 -8.77 10.67 10.20
C ALA A 131 -9.40 11.98 9.73
N ARG A 132 -9.86 12.84 10.66
CA ARG A 132 -10.43 14.16 10.38
C ARG A 132 -9.41 15.05 9.67
N LEU A 133 -8.18 15.14 10.20
CA LEU A 133 -7.12 15.94 9.62
C LEU A 133 -6.83 15.55 8.17
N PHE A 134 -6.64 14.25 7.91
CA PHE A 134 -6.38 13.76 6.55
C PHE A 134 -7.57 13.94 5.60
N VAL A 135 -8.81 13.80 6.07
CA VAL A 135 -10.02 14.01 5.25
C VAL A 135 -10.18 15.48 4.89
N HIS A 136 -9.93 16.40 5.85
CA HIS A 136 -9.93 17.84 5.59
C HIS A 136 -8.93 18.24 4.50
N GLU A 137 -7.78 17.55 4.44
CA GLU A 137 -6.74 17.77 3.43
C GLU A 137 -6.99 17.02 2.10
N GLY A 138 -8.14 16.38 1.92
CA GLY A 138 -8.55 15.79 0.65
C GLY A 138 -8.44 14.26 0.56
N VAL A 139 -8.26 13.55 1.68
CA VAL A 139 -8.42 12.09 1.69
C VAL A 139 -9.90 11.74 1.54
N GLU A 140 -10.23 11.06 0.45
CA GLU A 140 -11.60 10.62 0.13
C GLU A 140 -11.89 9.18 0.53
N LYS A 141 -10.84 8.41 0.77
CA LYS A 141 -10.93 6.98 1.08
C LYS A 141 -10.10 6.59 2.28
N ILE A 142 -10.73 5.98 3.27
CA ILE A 142 -10.03 5.37 4.42
C ILE A 142 -10.24 3.87 4.38
N ARG A 143 -9.13 3.11 4.57
CA ARG A 143 -9.19 1.67 4.76
C ARG A 143 -8.67 1.27 6.13
N LEU A 144 -9.52 0.64 6.89
CA LEU A 144 -9.16 0.07 8.18
C LEU A 144 -8.49 -1.29 7.99
N THR A 145 -7.36 -1.45 8.65
CA THR A 145 -6.50 -2.63 8.60
C THR A 145 -5.93 -2.91 10.00
N GLY A 146 -4.84 -3.63 10.08
CA GLY A 146 -4.11 -3.92 11.31
C GLY A 146 -3.54 -5.32 11.26
N GLY A 147 -3.43 -5.97 12.41
CA GLY A 147 -3.42 -7.42 12.47
C GLY A 147 -4.78 -7.91 11.97
N GLU A 148 -5.81 -7.86 12.83
CA GLU A 148 -7.20 -8.06 12.42
C GLU A 148 -8.08 -6.92 12.98
N PRO A 149 -8.61 -6.00 12.16
CA PRO A 149 -9.36 -4.85 12.66
C PRO A 149 -10.66 -5.23 13.40
N LEU A 150 -11.29 -6.34 13.01
CA LEU A 150 -12.58 -6.76 13.59
C LEU A 150 -12.46 -7.38 15.00
N ILE A 151 -11.26 -7.48 15.57
CA ILE A 151 -11.08 -7.84 16.99
C ILE A 151 -10.96 -6.60 17.89
N ARG A 152 -10.82 -5.39 17.32
CA ARG A 152 -10.84 -4.18 18.12
C ARG A 152 -12.27 -3.90 18.59
N PRO A 153 -12.51 -3.76 19.93
CA PRO A 153 -13.87 -3.73 20.48
C PRO A 153 -14.72 -2.54 19.98
N ASP A 154 -14.10 -1.40 19.79
CA ASP A 154 -14.73 -0.13 19.40
C ASP A 154 -14.71 0.13 17.89
N VAL A 155 -14.41 -0.87 17.07
CA VAL A 155 -14.31 -0.71 15.60
C VAL A 155 -15.57 -0.14 14.97
N LEU A 156 -16.77 -0.57 15.43
CA LEU A 156 -18.05 -0.06 14.92
C LEU A 156 -18.25 1.41 15.25
N HIS A 157 -17.86 1.83 16.45
CA HIS A 157 -17.91 3.23 16.86
C HIS A 157 -16.96 4.10 16.03
N ILE A 158 -15.72 3.67 15.86
CA ILE A 158 -14.74 4.37 15.00
C ILE A 158 -15.29 4.57 13.58
N ILE A 159 -15.90 3.55 12.99
CA ILE A 159 -16.45 3.63 11.63
C ILE A 159 -17.62 4.61 11.58
N ALA A 160 -18.53 4.54 12.56
CA ALA A 160 -19.69 5.42 12.62
C ALA A 160 -19.29 6.90 12.76
N GLU A 161 -18.26 7.19 13.57
CA GLU A 161 -17.73 8.55 13.69
C GLU A 161 -16.99 9.00 12.41
N MET A 162 -16.17 8.13 11.79
CA MET A 162 -15.54 8.44 10.51
C MET A 162 -16.55 8.73 9.41
N ARG A 163 -17.72 8.05 9.40
CA ARG A 163 -18.76 8.27 8.40
C ARG A 163 -19.35 9.68 8.45
N LYS A 164 -19.25 10.36 9.57
CA LYS A 164 -19.72 11.75 9.73
C LYS A 164 -18.75 12.78 9.13
N LEU A 165 -17.52 12.36 8.76
CA LEU A 165 -16.52 13.29 8.21
C LEU A 165 -16.94 13.74 6.81
N GLU A 166 -17.14 15.03 6.64
CA GLU A 166 -17.44 15.63 5.35
C GLU A 166 -16.24 15.47 4.39
N GLY A 167 -16.49 15.06 3.14
CA GLY A 167 -15.43 14.76 2.17
C GLY A 167 -15.00 13.29 2.12
N LEU A 168 -15.27 12.48 3.15
CA LEU A 168 -14.96 11.06 3.15
C LEU A 168 -15.99 10.27 2.31
N LYS A 169 -15.58 9.83 1.13
CA LYS A 169 -16.45 9.11 0.19
C LYS A 169 -16.54 7.61 0.48
N THR A 170 -15.42 7.00 0.91
CA THR A 170 -15.33 5.53 1.00
C THR A 170 -14.68 5.09 2.30
N ILE A 171 -15.37 4.26 3.07
CA ILE A 171 -14.81 3.49 4.18
C ILE A 171 -14.70 2.03 3.77
N ALA A 172 -13.48 1.50 3.83
CA ALA A 172 -13.17 0.13 3.45
C ALA A 172 -12.53 -0.63 4.62
N ILE A 173 -12.73 -1.95 4.65
CA ILE A 173 -12.07 -2.83 5.63
C ILE A 173 -11.30 -3.92 4.90
N THR A 174 -10.12 -4.29 5.42
CA THR A 174 -9.43 -5.54 5.09
C THR A 174 -9.46 -6.43 6.31
N THR A 175 -10.02 -7.62 6.19
CA THR A 175 -10.22 -8.58 7.28
C THR A 175 -9.84 -10.00 6.85
N ASN A 176 -9.48 -10.82 7.82
CA ASN A 176 -9.30 -12.26 7.61
C ASN A 176 -10.62 -13.05 7.60
N GLY A 177 -11.76 -12.40 7.81
CA GLY A 177 -13.09 -12.97 7.69
C GLY A 177 -13.61 -13.80 8.88
N ILE A 178 -12.75 -14.21 9.83
CA ILE A 178 -13.14 -15.11 10.94
C ILE A 178 -14.32 -14.58 11.76
N ASN A 179 -14.36 -13.28 12.01
CA ASN A 179 -15.41 -12.63 12.79
C ASN A 179 -16.45 -11.94 11.90
N LEU A 180 -16.29 -11.96 10.59
CA LEU A 180 -17.03 -11.11 9.67
C LEU A 180 -18.53 -11.36 9.72
N ALA A 181 -18.98 -12.61 9.58
CA ALA A 181 -20.40 -12.95 9.55
C ALA A 181 -21.18 -12.39 10.75
N ARG A 182 -20.57 -12.44 11.94
CA ARG A 182 -21.17 -11.96 13.19
C ARG A 182 -21.30 -10.42 13.23
N VAL A 183 -20.29 -9.69 12.77
CA VAL A 183 -20.24 -8.22 12.91
C VAL A 183 -20.75 -7.49 11.68
N LEU A 184 -20.97 -8.18 10.58
CA LEU A 184 -21.31 -7.59 9.27
C LEU A 184 -22.57 -6.70 9.30
N PRO A 185 -23.68 -7.05 9.99
CA PRO A 185 -24.83 -6.14 10.10
C PRO A 185 -24.46 -4.80 10.76
N GLY A 186 -23.64 -4.84 11.81
CA GLY A 186 -23.12 -3.65 12.47
C GLY A 186 -22.21 -2.81 11.55
N LEU A 187 -21.33 -3.46 10.77
CA LEU A 187 -20.46 -2.79 9.80
C LEU A 187 -21.26 -2.06 8.72
N LYS A 188 -22.31 -2.72 8.19
CA LYS A 188 -23.21 -2.10 7.20
C LYS A 188 -23.93 -0.88 7.79
N LYS A 189 -24.49 -1.01 9.00
CA LYS A 189 -25.14 0.09 9.72
C LYS A 189 -24.17 1.25 10.01
N ALA A 190 -22.92 0.95 10.37
CA ALA A 190 -21.91 1.95 10.65
C ALA A 190 -21.38 2.65 9.38
N GLY A 191 -21.65 2.12 8.18
CA GLY A 191 -21.34 2.77 6.90
C GLY A 191 -20.10 2.24 6.20
N VAL A 192 -19.75 0.96 6.34
CA VAL A 192 -18.70 0.33 5.53
C VAL A 192 -19.17 0.13 4.10
N ASP A 193 -18.42 0.63 3.13
CA ASP A 193 -18.73 0.54 1.70
C ASP A 193 -18.08 -0.67 1.04
N LEU A 194 -16.82 -0.98 1.39
CA LEU A 194 -16.02 -1.98 0.69
C LEU A 194 -15.39 -2.98 1.66
N LEU A 195 -15.52 -4.26 1.31
CA LEU A 195 -14.91 -5.36 2.03
C LEU A 195 -13.80 -6.00 1.20
N ASN A 196 -12.63 -6.19 1.82
CA ASN A 196 -11.57 -7.06 1.31
C ASN A 196 -11.39 -8.19 2.32
N ILE A 197 -11.65 -9.41 1.91
CA ILE A 197 -11.58 -10.61 2.75
C ILE A 197 -10.36 -11.41 2.28
N SER A 198 -9.46 -11.77 3.20
CA SER A 198 -8.29 -12.59 2.88
C SER A 198 -8.66 -14.07 2.95
N LEU A 199 -8.40 -14.79 1.85
CA LEU A 199 -8.64 -16.24 1.75
C LEU A 199 -7.57 -16.81 0.81
N ASP A 200 -6.60 -17.55 1.35
CA ASP A 200 -5.47 -18.03 0.57
C ASP A 200 -5.64 -19.46 0.03
N SER A 201 -6.69 -20.16 0.44
CA SER A 201 -7.00 -21.50 -0.07
C SER A 201 -8.49 -21.80 0.08
N LEU A 202 -9.03 -22.58 -0.85
CA LEU A 202 -10.40 -23.14 -0.84
C LEU A 202 -10.45 -24.53 -0.22
N VAL A 203 -9.29 -25.13 0.07
CA VAL A 203 -9.16 -26.43 0.73
C VAL A 203 -8.99 -26.22 2.23
N PRO A 204 -9.93 -26.67 3.09
CA PRO A 204 -9.90 -26.41 4.53
C PRO A 204 -8.57 -26.76 5.21
N ALA A 205 -7.99 -27.92 4.87
CA ALA A 205 -6.72 -28.35 5.45
C ALA A 205 -5.54 -27.45 5.04
N LYS A 206 -5.48 -27.01 3.77
CA LYS A 206 -4.46 -26.06 3.30
C LYS A 206 -4.66 -24.68 3.93
N PHE A 207 -5.91 -24.20 4.02
CA PHE A 207 -6.21 -22.96 4.72
C PHE A 207 -5.67 -22.99 6.15
N GLU A 208 -6.04 -24.03 6.93
CA GLU A 208 -5.60 -24.18 8.32
C GLU A 208 -4.07 -24.29 8.43
N PHE A 209 -3.43 -24.95 7.50
CA PHE A 209 -1.97 -25.02 7.41
C PHE A 209 -1.35 -23.62 7.17
N ILE A 210 -1.88 -22.85 6.21
CA ILE A 210 -1.36 -21.51 5.88
C ILE A 210 -1.54 -20.55 7.05
N VAL A 211 -2.75 -20.51 7.66
CA VAL A 211 -3.07 -19.53 8.70
C VAL A 211 -2.79 -20.03 10.11
N ARG A 212 -2.37 -21.29 10.26
CA ARG A 212 -2.08 -21.99 11.54
C ARG A 212 -3.21 -21.92 12.56
N ARG A 213 -4.45 -21.83 12.13
CA ARG A 213 -5.65 -21.75 12.98
C ARG A 213 -6.86 -22.32 12.23
N LYS A 214 -7.81 -22.86 12.96
CA LYS A 214 -9.10 -23.29 12.41
C LYS A 214 -9.99 -22.11 12.08
N GLY A 215 -10.90 -22.27 11.11
CA GLY A 215 -11.92 -21.25 10.83
C GLY A 215 -12.27 -21.06 9.37
N PHE A 216 -11.87 -21.94 8.46
CA PHE A 216 -12.20 -21.87 7.04
C PHE A 216 -13.69 -21.61 6.79
N HIS A 217 -14.59 -22.40 7.40
CA HIS A 217 -16.04 -22.27 7.21
C HIS A 217 -16.59 -20.90 7.63
N LYS A 218 -16.00 -20.27 8.67
CA LYS A 218 -16.39 -18.92 9.12
C LYS A 218 -16.05 -17.85 8.09
N VAL A 219 -14.93 -18.03 7.39
CA VAL A 219 -14.53 -17.10 6.32
C VAL A 219 -15.47 -17.22 5.13
N ILE A 220 -15.79 -18.45 4.71
CA ILE A 220 -16.76 -18.70 3.63
C ILE A 220 -18.15 -18.15 3.99
N GLU A 221 -18.66 -18.44 5.21
CA GLU A 221 -19.89 -17.85 5.73
C GLU A 221 -19.87 -16.31 5.67
N GLY A 222 -18.74 -15.70 6.04
CA GLY A 222 -18.55 -14.24 5.99
C GLY A 222 -18.62 -13.69 4.57
N ILE A 223 -18.04 -14.40 3.60
CA ILE A 223 -18.08 -14.03 2.17
C ILE A 223 -19.52 -14.12 1.65
N ASP A 224 -20.19 -15.25 1.92
CA ASP A 224 -21.55 -15.49 1.44
C ASP A 224 -22.52 -14.47 2.03
N LYS A 225 -22.45 -14.21 3.32
CA LYS A 225 -23.25 -13.18 3.99
C LYS A 225 -22.97 -11.78 3.46
N ALA A 226 -21.72 -11.46 3.09
CA ALA A 226 -21.40 -10.16 2.49
C ALA A 226 -22.09 -10.00 1.11
N VAL A 227 -22.10 -11.05 0.30
CA VAL A 227 -22.81 -11.08 -0.99
C VAL A 227 -24.32 -10.95 -0.77
N GLU A 228 -24.91 -11.73 0.16
CA GLU A 228 -26.32 -11.69 0.53
C GLU A 228 -26.76 -10.29 0.99
N MET A 229 -25.92 -9.62 1.79
CA MET A 229 -26.19 -8.27 2.27
C MET A 229 -25.98 -7.17 1.19
N GLY A 230 -25.68 -7.55 -0.05
CA GLY A 230 -25.59 -6.64 -1.21
C GLY A 230 -24.28 -5.87 -1.31
N TYR A 231 -23.17 -6.36 -0.74
CA TYR A 231 -21.86 -5.84 -1.08
C TYR A 231 -21.47 -6.32 -2.48
N ASN A 232 -21.19 -5.39 -3.39
CA ASN A 232 -20.87 -5.68 -4.79
C ASN A 232 -19.82 -4.69 -5.31
N PRO A 233 -18.61 -5.15 -5.67
CA PRO A 233 -18.11 -6.53 -5.48
C PRO A 233 -17.62 -6.79 -4.04
N VAL A 234 -17.76 -8.03 -3.58
CA VAL A 234 -17.01 -8.52 -2.42
C VAL A 234 -15.62 -8.91 -2.89
N LYS A 235 -14.58 -8.28 -2.32
CA LYS A 235 -13.20 -8.52 -2.74
C LYS A 235 -12.57 -9.64 -1.92
N VAL A 236 -12.09 -10.68 -2.60
CA VAL A 236 -11.39 -11.82 -2.00
C VAL A 236 -9.93 -11.76 -2.42
N ASN A 237 -9.03 -11.57 -1.46
CA ASN A 237 -7.60 -11.48 -1.70
C ASN A 237 -6.92 -12.83 -1.40
N CYS A 238 -6.16 -13.35 -2.35
CA CYS A 238 -5.37 -14.57 -2.24
C CYS A 238 -3.89 -14.25 -2.51
N VAL A 239 -3.02 -14.50 -1.54
CA VAL A 239 -1.56 -14.47 -1.76
C VAL A 239 -1.15 -15.80 -2.37
N VAL A 240 -0.66 -15.76 -3.61
CA VAL A 240 -0.29 -16.98 -4.34
C VAL A 240 1.16 -17.35 -4.05
N MET A 241 1.36 -18.58 -3.60
CA MET A 241 2.68 -19.10 -3.22
C MET A 241 2.94 -20.46 -3.89
N ARG A 242 4.07 -20.57 -4.56
CA ARG A 242 4.52 -21.79 -5.24
C ARG A 242 4.70 -22.94 -4.26
N GLY A 243 4.22 -24.14 -4.63
CA GLY A 243 4.23 -25.36 -3.82
C GLY A 243 3.25 -25.33 -2.68
N LEU A 244 2.24 -24.40 -2.69
CA LEU A 244 1.29 -24.27 -1.61
C LEU A 244 -0.16 -24.15 -2.09
N ASN A 245 -0.48 -23.14 -2.93
CA ASN A 245 -1.85 -22.86 -3.37
C ASN A 245 -1.96 -22.40 -4.82
N GLU A 246 -0.88 -22.43 -5.60
CA GLU A 246 -0.92 -22.09 -7.02
C GLU A 246 -1.78 -23.02 -7.84
N ASP A 247 -2.01 -24.25 -7.37
CA ASP A 247 -2.88 -25.24 -7.97
C ASP A 247 -4.38 -24.89 -7.84
N GLU A 248 -4.75 -23.96 -6.97
CA GLU A 248 -6.14 -23.53 -6.73
C GLU A 248 -6.57 -22.30 -7.56
N LEU A 249 -5.70 -21.77 -8.43
CA LEU A 249 -6.00 -20.57 -9.22
C LEU A 249 -7.29 -20.69 -10.02
N LEU A 250 -7.52 -21.82 -10.68
CA LEU A 250 -8.70 -22.06 -11.49
C LEU A 250 -9.97 -22.17 -10.63
N ASP A 251 -9.90 -22.79 -9.46
CA ASP A 251 -11.01 -22.93 -8.53
C ASP A 251 -11.43 -21.56 -7.98
N PHE A 252 -10.45 -20.67 -7.67
CA PHE A 252 -10.74 -19.30 -7.27
C PHE A 252 -11.40 -18.49 -8.38
N VAL A 253 -11.01 -18.67 -9.64
CA VAL A 253 -11.67 -18.03 -10.79
C VAL A 253 -13.09 -18.56 -10.94
N ALA A 254 -13.33 -19.86 -10.81
CA ALA A 254 -14.65 -20.48 -10.91
C ALA A 254 -15.66 -19.94 -9.89
N LEU A 255 -15.20 -19.50 -8.69
CA LEU A 255 -16.09 -18.83 -7.72
C LEU A 255 -16.76 -17.57 -8.28
N THR A 256 -16.14 -16.90 -9.24
CA THR A 256 -16.68 -15.67 -9.85
C THR A 256 -17.78 -15.93 -10.85
N GLU A 257 -18.01 -17.17 -11.28
CA GLU A 257 -19.07 -17.53 -12.23
C GLU A 257 -20.45 -17.16 -11.69
N LYS A 258 -20.74 -17.57 -10.47
CA LYS A 258 -22.09 -17.44 -9.88
C LYS A 258 -22.22 -16.31 -8.85
N LYS A 259 -21.10 -15.83 -8.30
CA LYS A 259 -21.08 -14.82 -7.23
C LYS A 259 -20.42 -13.52 -7.72
N PRO A 260 -20.89 -12.31 -7.31
CA PRO A 260 -20.30 -11.03 -7.66
C PRO A 260 -19.02 -10.77 -6.84
N LEU A 261 -18.05 -11.67 -6.95
CA LEU A 261 -16.77 -11.58 -6.27
C LEU A 261 -15.74 -10.87 -7.15
N ASP A 262 -14.82 -10.15 -6.54
CA ASP A 262 -13.60 -9.63 -7.14
C ASP A 262 -12.43 -10.40 -6.52
N VAL A 263 -12.07 -11.54 -7.12
CA VAL A 263 -10.96 -12.39 -6.66
C VAL A 263 -9.65 -11.74 -7.08
N ARG A 264 -8.73 -11.53 -6.13
CA ARG A 264 -7.48 -10.82 -6.36
C ARG A 264 -6.29 -11.66 -5.97
N PHE A 265 -5.55 -12.09 -6.96
CA PHE A 265 -4.30 -12.79 -6.79
C PHE A 265 -3.17 -11.80 -6.51
N ILE A 266 -2.44 -12.02 -5.43
CA ILE A 266 -1.36 -11.15 -4.96
C ILE A 266 -0.04 -11.90 -5.10
N GLU A 267 0.92 -11.33 -5.80
CA GLU A 267 2.28 -11.88 -5.82
C GLU A 267 2.86 -11.89 -4.40
N TYR A 268 3.44 -13.04 -4.02
CA TYR A 268 4.12 -13.19 -2.74
C TYR A 268 5.30 -12.23 -2.64
N MET A 269 5.31 -11.39 -1.62
CA MET A 269 6.28 -10.31 -1.47
C MET A 269 7.00 -10.36 -0.12
N PRO A 270 8.21 -9.73 0.00
CA PRO A 270 8.94 -9.68 1.26
C PRO A 270 8.21 -8.79 2.28
N PHE A 271 8.13 -9.30 3.51
CA PHE A 271 7.77 -8.56 4.71
C PHE A 271 8.78 -8.87 5.81
N ASP A 272 8.92 -7.97 6.77
CA ASP A 272 9.79 -8.20 7.93
C ASP A 272 9.35 -9.49 8.65
N GLY A 273 10.32 -10.39 8.89
CA GLY A 273 10.10 -11.65 9.58
C GLY A 273 9.53 -12.80 8.77
N ASN A 274 9.09 -12.62 7.50
CA ASN A 274 8.53 -13.72 6.71
C ASN A 274 9.55 -14.63 6.00
N LYS A 275 10.86 -14.40 6.20
CA LYS A 275 11.96 -15.16 5.55
C LYS A 275 11.70 -15.34 4.06
N TRP A 276 11.34 -14.25 3.38
CA TRP A 276 10.95 -14.24 1.99
C TRP A 276 11.93 -15.00 1.09
N ASN A 277 11.38 -15.83 0.21
CA ASN A 277 12.13 -16.60 -0.75
C ASN A 277 11.53 -16.42 -2.15
N PHE A 278 12.32 -15.90 -3.08
CA PHE A 278 11.89 -15.69 -4.46
C PHE A 278 11.37 -16.96 -5.13
N LYS A 279 11.90 -18.14 -4.80
CA LYS A 279 11.44 -19.43 -5.34
C LYS A 279 9.97 -19.75 -5.02
N LYS A 280 9.40 -19.11 -4.00
CA LYS A 280 7.97 -19.24 -3.64
C LYS A 280 7.07 -18.25 -4.37
N MET A 281 7.63 -17.31 -5.11
CA MET A 281 6.83 -16.36 -5.89
C MET A 281 6.30 -17.02 -7.15
N VAL A 282 5.02 -16.79 -7.45
CA VAL A 282 4.38 -17.06 -8.73
C VAL A 282 4.14 -15.70 -9.38
N SER A 283 4.70 -15.49 -10.57
CA SER A 283 4.60 -14.20 -11.25
C SER A 283 3.22 -13.98 -11.86
N TYR A 284 2.88 -12.72 -12.09
CA TYR A 284 1.66 -12.35 -12.81
C TYR A 284 1.53 -13.04 -14.16
N ALA A 285 2.64 -13.11 -14.93
CA ALA A 285 2.64 -13.75 -16.24
C ALA A 285 2.28 -15.24 -16.13
N GLU A 286 2.90 -15.97 -15.19
CA GLU A 286 2.61 -17.40 -14.95
C GLU A 286 1.15 -17.62 -14.54
N MET A 287 0.62 -16.80 -13.61
CA MET A 287 -0.78 -16.91 -13.17
C MET A 287 -1.75 -16.62 -14.32
N LEU A 288 -1.49 -15.59 -15.11
CA LEU A 288 -2.33 -15.20 -16.23
C LEU A 288 -2.33 -16.27 -17.34
N ASP A 289 -1.16 -16.81 -17.68
CA ASP A 289 -1.02 -17.85 -18.69
C ASP A 289 -1.75 -19.12 -18.26
N HIS A 290 -1.63 -19.53 -17.00
CA HIS A 290 -2.35 -20.68 -16.47
C HIS A 290 -3.88 -20.50 -16.55
N ILE A 291 -4.39 -19.34 -16.18
CA ILE A 291 -5.82 -19.04 -16.25
C ILE A 291 -6.32 -18.99 -17.70
N LYS A 292 -5.54 -18.40 -18.61
CA LYS A 292 -5.89 -18.35 -20.04
C LYS A 292 -5.93 -19.71 -20.72
N GLN A 293 -5.21 -20.72 -20.24
CA GLN A 293 -5.33 -22.08 -20.75
C GLN A 293 -6.74 -22.64 -20.56
N GLN A 294 -7.41 -22.33 -19.47
CA GLN A 294 -8.77 -22.74 -19.18
C GLN A 294 -9.83 -21.78 -19.77
N TRP A 295 -9.55 -20.48 -19.74
CA TRP A 295 -10.42 -19.41 -20.25
C TRP A 295 -9.68 -18.53 -21.29
N PRO A 296 -9.55 -18.99 -22.55
CA PRO A 296 -8.81 -18.26 -23.59
C PRO A 296 -9.39 -16.86 -23.88
N ASN A 297 -10.69 -16.71 -23.70
CA ASN A 297 -11.43 -15.45 -23.93
C ASN A 297 -11.44 -14.52 -22.70
N LEU A 298 -10.47 -14.62 -21.79
CA LEU A 298 -10.35 -13.73 -20.64
C LEU A 298 -10.14 -12.29 -21.11
N GLU A 299 -11.05 -11.39 -20.75
CA GLU A 299 -11.07 -9.99 -21.17
C GLU A 299 -10.47 -9.07 -20.11
N PRO A 300 -9.54 -8.15 -20.46
CA PRO A 300 -9.11 -7.10 -19.55
C PRO A 300 -10.24 -6.09 -19.31
N LEU A 301 -10.40 -5.66 -18.06
CA LEU A 301 -11.31 -4.59 -17.70
C LEU A 301 -10.57 -3.25 -17.61
N PRO A 302 -11.25 -2.12 -17.88
CA PRO A 302 -10.68 -0.79 -17.68
C PRO A 302 -10.11 -0.65 -16.26
N GLY A 303 -8.86 -0.20 -16.15
CA GLY A 303 -8.20 0.01 -14.88
C GLY A 303 -8.58 1.34 -14.23
N ASP A 304 -8.61 1.37 -12.90
CA ASP A 304 -8.56 2.61 -12.14
C ASP A 304 -7.09 3.10 -12.14
N GLU A 305 -6.83 4.35 -12.51
CA GLU A 305 -5.47 4.93 -12.58
C GLU A 305 -4.66 4.73 -11.30
N THR A 306 -5.33 4.79 -10.15
CA THR A 306 -4.72 4.59 -8.82
C THR A 306 -4.89 3.16 -8.31
N GLY A 307 -5.52 2.29 -9.08
CA GLY A 307 -5.77 0.89 -8.77
C GLY A 307 -4.48 0.09 -8.56
N THR A 308 -4.55 -0.95 -7.74
CA THR A 308 -3.43 -1.88 -7.55
C THR A 308 -3.59 -3.15 -8.35
N ALA A 309 -4.82 -3.48 -8.77
CA ALA A 309 -5.15 -4.71 -9.44
C ALA A 309 -5.37 -4.46 -10.93
N LYS A 310 -4.74 -5.28 -11.77
CA LYS A 310 -5.08 -5.43 -13.18
C LYS A 310 -6.30 -6.34 -13.26
N ALA A 311 -7.46 -5.77 -13.59
CA ALA A 311 -8.73 -6.47 -13.55
C ALA A 311 -9.04 -7.16 -14.88
N PHE A 312 -9.66 -8.33 -14.78
CA PHE A 312 -10.11 -9.16 -15.89
C PHE A 312 -11.48 -9.75 -15.60
N ARG A 313 -12.19 -10.18 -16.65
CA ARG A 313 -13.44 -10.90 -16.53
C ARG A 313 -13.48 -12.06 -17.52
N VAL A 314 -14.01 -13.19 -17.07
CA VAL A 314 -14.41 -14.28 -17.97
C VAL A 314 -15.82 -13.92 -18.52
N PRO A 315 -16.03 -13.92 -19.85
CA PRO A 315 -17.34 -13.64 -20.41
C PRO A 315 -18.43 -14.54 -19.82
N GLY A 316 -19.55 -13.93 -19.42
CA GLY A 316 -20.67 -14.65 -18.80
C GLY A 316 -20.58 -14.83 -17.28
N PHE A 317 -19.44 -14.56 -16.66
CA PHE A 317 -19.29 -14.64 -15.20
C PHE A 317 -19.83 -13.39 -14.50
N LYS A 318 -20.45 -13.57 -13.32
CA LYS A 318 -21.01 -12.47 -12.53
C LYS A 318 -19.96 -11.60 -11.88
N GLY A 319 -18.85 -12.20 -11.46
CA GLY A 319 -17.74 -11.52 -10.81
C GLY A 319 -16.59 -11.20 -11.76
N GLN A 320 -15.44 -10.91 -11.17
CA GLN A 320 -14.21 -10.58 -11.88
C GLN A 320 -12.99 -11.11 -11.13
N LEU A 321 -11.85 -11.09 -11.77
CA LEU A 321 -10.56 -11.40 -11.15
C LEU A 321 -9.57 -10.26 -11.38
N GLY A 322 -8.54 -10.20 -10.57
CA GLY A 322 -7.50 -9.19 -10.68
C GLY A 322 -6.16 -9.68 -10.19
N PHE A 323 -5.09 -9.04 -10.64
CA PHE A 323 -3.73 -9.36 -10.23
C PHE A 323 -3.08 -8.14 -9.58
N ILE A 324 -2.57 -8.32 -8.36
CA ILE A 324 -1.80 -7.30 -7.65
C ILE A 324 -0.31 -7.61 -7.86
N THR A 325 0.25 -7.00 -8.90
CA THR A 325 1.58 -7.26 -9.44
C THR A 325 2.65 -6.49 -8.68
N SER A 326 2.80 -6.75 -7.38
CA SER A 326 3.66 -5.98 -6.49
C SER A 326 5.15 -6.14 -6.81
N MET A 327 5.56 -7.27 -7.39
CA MET A 327 6.94 -7.66 -7.59
C MET A 327 7.36 -7.61 -9.06
N SER A 328 6.54 -8.13 -9.97
CA SER A 328 6.89 -8.23 -11.39
C SER A 328 6.61 -6.95 -12.18
N ASP A 329 5.43 -6.37 -12.02
CA ASP A 329 4.99 -5.19 -12.77
C ASP A 329 4.30 -4.20 -11.84
N ASN A 330 5.11 -3.43 -11.13
CA ASN A 330 4.68 -2.61 -10.01
C ASN A 330 3.82 -1.39 -10.42
N PHE A 331 2.90 -1.03 -9.51
CA PHE A 331 1.97 0.11 -9.60
C PHE A 331 2.46 1.34 -8.81
N CYS A 332 3.76 1.51 -8.61
CA CYS A 332 4.30 2.59 -7.76
C CYS A 332 4.14 3.97 -8.40
N GLY A 333 4.12 4.05 -9.73
CA GLY A 333 4.03 5.32 -10.46
C GLY A 333 2.77 6.11 -10.14
N SER A 334 1.63 5.44 -9.95
CA SER A 334 0.32 6.03 -9.63
C SER A 334 -0.09 5.86 -8.16
N CYS A 335 0.85 5.50 -7.27
CA CYS A 335 0.53 5.19 -5.87
C CYS A 335 0.06 6.42 -5.09
N ASN A 336 -1.21 6.46 -4.74
CA ASN A 336 -1.86 7.52 -3.94
C ASN A 336 -2.07 7.17 -2.46
N ARG A 337 -1.33 6.17 -1.92
CA ARG A 337 -1.60 5.61 -0.59
C ARG A 337 -0.64 6.10 0.47
N LEU A 338 -1.19 6.48 1.63
CA LEU A 338 -0.49 6.68 2.89
C LEU A 338 -0.95 5.65 3.91
N ARG A 339 -0.15 5.44 4.96
CA ARG A 339 -0.46 4.50 6.03
C ARG A 339 -0.18 5.11 7.39
N ILE A 340 -1.04 4.77 8.37
CA ILE A 340 -0.80 5.01 9.79
C ILE A 340 -0.76 3.65 10.47
N THR A 341 0.29 3.37 11.22
CA THR A 341 0.45 2.16 12.03
C THR A 341 -0.38 2.22 13.29
N ALA A 342 -0.58 1.12 14.00
CA ALA A 342 -1.40 1.07 15.22
C ALA A 342 -0.79 1.88 16.37
N ASP A 343 0.52 2.07 16.35
CA ASP A 343 1.28 2.92 17.29
C ASP A 343 1.46 4.36 16.79
N GLY A 344 0.76 4.76 15.71
CA GLY A 344 0.64 6.13 15.23
C GLY A 344 1.78 6.64 14.36
N ASN A 345 2.59 5.75 13.77
CA ASN A 345 3.61 6.17 12.82
C ASN A 345 3.04 6.33 11.41
N LEU A 346 3.38 7.44 10.75
CA LEU A 346 3.09 7.68 9.34
C LEU A 346 4.12 6.95 8.47
N LYS A 347 3.65 6.06 7.59
CA LYS A 347 4.43 5.41 6.53
C LYS A 347 3.95 5.86 5.16
N VAL A 348 4.81 6.49 4.40
CA VAL A 348 4.50 6.94 3.03
C VAL A 348 4.61 5.81 2.01
N CYS A 349 5.30 4.71 2.34
CA CYS A 349 5.46 3.51 1.51
C CYS A 349 5.34 2.24 2.37
N LEU A 350 4.85 1.14 1.78
CA LEU A 350 4.78 -0.17 2.46
C LEU A 350 6.17 -0.70 2.82
N PHE A 351 7.13 -0.53 1.91
CA PHE A 351 8.52 -1.02 2.03
C PHE A 351 9.51 0.04 2.54
N GLY A 352 9.03 1.20 2.98
CA GLY A 352 9.87 2.28 3.48
C GLY A 352 10.17 2.10 4.97
N ASN A 353 11.44 2.34 5.35
CA ASN A 353 11.87 2.35 6.75
C ASN A 353 11.71 3.73 7.41
N SER A 354 11.33 4.75 6.62
CA SER A 354 11.09 6.09 7.16
C SER A 354 9.69 6.17 7.76
N GLU A 355 9.64 6.34 9.05
CA GLU A 355 8.41 6.51 9.83
C GLU A 355 8.48 7.82 10.62
N VAL A 356 7.36 8.47 10.81
CA VAL A 356 7.22 9.67 11.62
C VAL A 356 6.08 9.44 12.60
N SER A 357 6.36 9.56 13.91
CA SER A 357 5.37 9.33 14.96
C SER A 357 4.39 10.49 15.05
N LEU A 358 3.24 10.40 14.38
CA LEU A 358 2.17 11.40 14.55
C LEU A 358 1.58 11.35 15.96
N ARG A 359 1.56 10.18 16.60
CA ARG A 359 1.13 10.01 17.98
C ARG A 359 1.91 10.92 18.95
N ASP A 360 3.24 10.92 18.85
CA ASP A 360 4.06 11.65 19.80
C ASP A 360 3.88 13.16 19.64
N PHE A 361 3.68 13.63 18.41
CA PHE A 361 3.33 15.04 18.16
C PHE A 361 1.94 15.39 18.68
N LEU A 362 0.92 14.56 18.45
CA LEU A 362 -0.42 14.75 19.02
C LEU A 362 -0.36 14.87 20.55
N ARG A 363 0.38 13.97 21.20
CA ARG A 363 0.49 13.92 22.66
C ARG A 363 1.34 15.04 23.26
N SER A 364 2.24 15.62 22.47
CA SER A 364 2.97 16.83 22.87
C SER A 364 2.16 18.13 22.70
N GLY A 365 0.93 18.03 22.17
CA GLY A 365 0.05 19.20 21.98
C GLY A 365 0.32 19.96 20.68
N ALA A 366 0.89 19.31 19.67
CA ALA A 366 1.09 19.93 18.37
C ALA A 366 -0.25 20.36 17.74
N SER A 367 -0.26 21.52 17.11
CA SER A 367 -1.43 22.04 16.37
C SER A 367 -1.68 21.25 15.08
N ASP A 368 -2.87 21.41 14.49
CA ASP A 368 -3.21 20.80 13.21
C ASP A 368 -2.22 21.28 12.11
N GLU A 369 -1.81 22.55 12.11
CA GLU A 369 -0.84 23.12 11.19
C GLU A 369 0.55 22.49 11.33
N GLU A 370 1.03 22.31 12.57
CA GLU A 370 2.32 21.65 12.84
C GLU A 370 2.30 20.18 12.37
N LEU A 371 1.20 19.46 12.62
CA LEU A 371 1.02 18.11 12.13
C LEU A 371 1.03 18.06 10.59
N LEU A 372 0.38 19.00 9.91
CA LEU A 372 0.36 19.10 8.46
C LEU A 372 1.76 19.36 7.88
N GLN A 373 2.56 20.22 8.50
CA GLN A 373 3.96 20.45 8.10
C GLN A 373 4.78 19.15 8.18
N ILE A 374 4.61 18.39 9.26
CA ILE A 374 5.29 17.12 9.47
C ILE A 374 4.84 16.08 8.43
N ILE A 375 3.54 16.00 8.16
CA ILE A 375 2.96 15.11 7.15
C ILE A 375 3.49 15.48 5.76
N GLY A 376 3.45 16.76 5.39
CA GLY A 376 3.93 17.27 4.11
C GLY A 376 5.42 16.97 3.90
N ALA A 377 6.25 17.19 4.92
CA ALA A 377 7.67 16.84 4.88
C ALA A 377 7.91 15.33 4.68
N ALA A 378 7.07 14.47 5.27
CA ALA A 378 7.16 13.03 5.08
C ALA A 378 6.71 12.61 3.67
N VAL A 379 5.59 13.18 3.17
CA VAL A 379 5.05 12.92 1.83
C VAL A 379 6.03 13.37 0.75
N GLY A 380 6.65 14.56 0.89
CA GLY A 380 7.66 15.07 -0.04
C GLY A 380 8.88 14.14 -0.20
N ARG A 381 9.24 13.36 0.84
CA ARG A 381 10.31 12.37 0.79
C ARG A 381 9.91 11.02 0.17
N LYS A 382 8.65 10.83 -0.24
CA LYS A 382 8.18 9.59 -0.85
C LYS A 382 8.90 9.31 -2.17
N LYS A 383 9.49 8.12 -2.31
CA LYS A 383 10.22 7.73 -3.52
C LYS A 383 9.26 7.33 -4.65
N LYS A 384 9.71 7.50 -5.91
CA LYS A 384 8.95 7.10 -7.10
C LYS A 384 8.64 5.59 -7.10
N GLN A 385 9.60 4.77 -6.68
CA GLN A 385 9.50 3.30 -6.63
C GLN A 385 9.90 2.76 -5.25
N HIS A 386 9.40 1.58 -4.86
CA HIS A 386 9.76 0.95 -3.60
C HIS A 386 11.11 0.20 -3.67
N ALA A 387 11.73 -0.02 -2.50
CA ALA A 387 13.07 -0.65 -2.40
C ALA A 387 13.09 -2.12 -2.89
N GLY A 388 11.99 -2.86 -2.78
CA GLY A 388 11.88 -4.27 -3.21
C GLY A 388 12.15 -4.49 -4.70
N ILE A 389 11.91 -3.47 -5.56
CA ILE A 389 12.19 -3.56 -7.01
C ILE A 389 13.69 -3.71 -7.29
N ARG A 390 14.55 -3.08 -6.49
CA ARG A 390 16.01 -3.21 -6.66
C ARG A 390 16.49 -4.64 -6.40
N LEU A 391 15.93 -5.29 -5.37
CA LEU A 391 16.24 -6.69 -5.04
C LEU A 391 15.81 -7.65 -6.16
N THR A 392 14.65 -7.43 -6.76
CA THR A 392 14.15 -8.26 -7.87
C THR A 392 15.01 -8.13 -9.12
N LYS A 393 15.39 -6.90 -9.49
CA LYS A 393 16.27 -6.64 -10.64
C LYS A 393 17.67 -7.22 -10.43
N GLN A 394 18.25 -7.09 -9.24
CA GLN A 394 19.55 -7.69 -8.93
C GLN A 394 19.51 -9.21 -8.98
N ASN A 395 18.46 -9.85 -8.48
CA ASN A 395 18.29 -11.29 -8.53
C ASN A 395 18.06 -11.80 -9.96
N GLN A 396 17.31 -11.07 -10.79
CA GLN A 396 17.16 -11.39 -12.22
C GLN A 396 18.50 -11.29 -12.97
N THR A 397 19.28 -10.25 -12.70
CA THR A 397 20.62 -10.08 -13.32
C THR A 397 21.58 -11.17 -12.87
N LEU A 398 21.56 -11.56 -11.58
CA LEU A 398 22.38 -12.65 -11.06
C LEU A 398 21.94 -14.02 -11.64
N PHE A 399 20.65 -14.24 -11.85
CA PHE A 399 20.12 -15.45 -12.46
C PHE A 399 20.52 -15.56 -13.95
N PHE A 400 20.42 -14.46 -14.70
CA PHE A 400 20.90 -14.42 -16.10
C PHE A 400 22.42 -14.67 -16.19
N ASN A 401 23.20 -14.05 -15.33
CA ASN A 401 24.65 -14.25 -15.30
C ASN A 401 25.09 -15.65 -14.84
N SER A 402 24.27 -16.36 -14.05
CA SER A 402 24.54 -17.74 -13.63
C SER A 402 24.14 -18.78 -14.67
N ILE A 403 23.19 -18.47 -15.56
CA ILE A 403 22.77 -19.38 -16.65
C ILE A 403 23.64 -19.17 -17.90
N PHE A 404 24.15 -17.96 -18.13
CA PHE A 404 25.00 -17.61 -19.27
C PHE A 404 26.31 -16.94 -18.84
N PRO A 405 27.29 -17.70 -18.29
CA PRO A 405 28.53 -17.13 -17.78
C PRO A 405 29.46 -16.55 -18.87
N PHE A 406 29.13 -16.66 -20.16
CA PHE A 406 29.99 -16.26 -21.28
C PHE A 406 29.41 -15.17 -22.20
N PHE A 407 28.25 -14.58 -21.92
CA PHE A 407 27.71 -13.47 -22.71
C PHE A 407 27.68 -12.18 -21.91
N SER A 408 28.81 -11.48 -21.91
CA SER A 408 28.85 -10.06 -21.58
C SER A 408 28.38 -9.27 -22.83
N VAL A 409 27.06 -9.11 -23.00
CA VAL A 409 26.49 -8.27 -24.04
C VAL A 409 25.87 -7.04 -23.39
N SER A 410 26.34 -5.87 -23.78
CA SER A 410 25.81 -4.57 -23.36
C SER A 410 24.35 -4.45 -23.77
N LEU A 411 23.54 -3.76 -22.95
CA LEU A 411 22.06 -3.66 -23.03
C LEU A 411 21.50 -3.04 -24.34
N PHE A 412 22.32 -2.81 -25.37
CA PHE A 412 21.92 -2.17 -26.64
C PHE A 412 21.70 -3.15 -27.79
N ASP A 413 22.06 -4.43 -27.69
CA ASP A 413 22.06 -5.36 -28.84
C ASP A 413 20.97 -6.46 -28.85
N VAL A 414 20.08 -6.49 -27.87
CA VAL A 414 19.06 -7.56 -27.77
C VAL A 414 17.92 -7.40 -28.79
N LYS A 415 17.73 -6.21 -29.39
CA LYS A 415 16.68 -6.00 -30.40
C LYS A 415 17.06 -6.49 -31.80
N SER A 416 18.34 -6.62 -32.10
CA SER A 416 18.82 -7.07 -33.43
C SER A 416 18.96 -8.60 -33.55
N LEU A 417 19.06 -9.32 -32.43
CA LEU A 417 19.23 -10.80 -32.46
C LEU A 417 17.91 -11.56 -32.56
N LEU A 418 16.77 -10.97 -32.30
CA LEU A 418 15.45 -11.61 -32.42
C LEU A 418 14.88 -11.58 -33.85
N LEU A 419 15.52 -10.88 -34.77
CA LEU A 419 15.09 -10.82 -36.19
C LEU A 419 15.85 -11.77 -37.13
N SER A 420 16.85 -12.54 -36.66
CA SER A 420 17.69 -13.42 -37.51
C SER A 420 17.46 -14.93 -37.33
N PHE A 421 16.48 -15.36 -36.54
CA PHE A 421 16.14 -16.79 -36.34
C PHE A 421 14.83 -17.23 -37.01
N SER A 422 14.40 -16.56 -38.06
CA SER A 422 13.29 -17.04 -38.89
C SER A 422 13.84 -17.44 -40.23
N PHE A 423 14.32 -18.65 -40.39
CA PHE A 423 14.45 -19.41 -41.65
C PHE A 423 15.59 -20.42 -41.54
N LEU A 424 15.26 -21.61 -41.03
CA LEU A 424 15.90 -22.84 -41.48
C LEU A 424 14.92 -24.02 -41.28
N PRO A 425 14.60 -24.82 -42.31
CA PRO A 425 13.70 -25.96 -42.20
C PRO A 425 14.45 -27.17 -41.64
N PHE A 426 13.88 -27.85 -40.66
CA PHE A 426 14.31 -29.17 -40.23
C PHE A 426 13.79 -30.24 -41.20
N PRO A 427 14.61 -31.19 -41.64
CA PRO A 427 14.13 -32.38 -42.35
C PRO A 427 13.65 -33.41 -41.34
N LEU A 428 12.45 -33.93 -41.59
CA LEU A 428 11.93 -35.18 -41.05
C LEU A 428 12.85 -36.34 -41.43
N GLN A 429 13.29 -37.15 -40.46
CA GLN A 429 13.54 -38.56 -40.69
C GLN A 429 13.13 -39.37 -39.48
N LEU A 430 12.27 -40.34 -39.77
CA LEU A 430 11.81 -41.46 -38.97
C LEU A 430 12.98 -42.35 -38.48
N GLN A 431 13.00 -42.73 -37.22
CA GLN A 431 12.92 -44.12 -36.74
C GLN A 431 12.61 -44.13 -35.27
#